data_1e44094fac8fe03a8d42fdb2d895b164
#
_entry.id   1e44094fac8fe03a8d42fdb2d895b164
#
_cell.length_a   1.000
_cell.length_b   1.000
_cell.length_c   1.000
_cell.angle_alpha   90.00
_cell.angle_beta   90.00
_cell.angle_gamma   90.00
#
_symmetry.space_group_name_H-M   'P 1'
#
loop_
_entity.id
_entity.type
_entity.pdbx_description
1 polymer ?
#
loop_
_entity_poly.entity_id
_entity_poly.type
_entity_poly.pdbx_seq_one_letter_code
_entity_poly.pdbx_strand_id
1 'polypeptide(L)'
;MSSYSPTNYTNNQNASAYQSFSLNFVEPRLLDTPNLIGASFFYTEQGQGQNNYLPFDIKKHGGSLRWGRRFKWPDYFFRGSWMLRGSNNTYIADNPADFSQSFNINDITINQNGNLFSFSSSGISLTQVITRDSRNHPEFPSNGSRSIWTSTLSGSFLGGNQDYHKHELDFNWFTPLHNKVTISQIFKIGTLKGIEKNNSERSIIPPGVRFIMGGTGIPQGEMLRGYQENKVGPYGAYSGTRGGDIMLRYSLELRFLLSESPTIYTLSFFDMGNVWSGFDVLDPFQLKRSAGVGIRVFIPMLGMLGYDIGYGFDSTEYNELISPGKIEPNGWEYHLIFGMPF
;
A
#
# COMPACT_ATOMS: atom_id res chain seq x y z
N MET A 1 0.72 -33.52 10.54
CA MET A 1 1.58 -32.78 11.48
C MET A 1 2.93 -32.61 10.81
N SER A 2 3.14 -31.55 10.06
CA SER A 2 4.43 -31.20 9.50
C SER A 2 5.04 -30.12 10.41
N SER A 3 6.11 -30.51 11.09
CA SER A 3 6.89 -29.65 11.97
C SER A 3 7.50 -28.50 11.16
N TYR A 4 7.06 -27.32 11.44
CA TYR A 4 7.74 -26.09 11.05
C TYR A 4 9.07 -26.04 11.83
N SER A 5 10.17 -26.28 11.15
CA SER A 5 11.50 -26.04 11.73
C SER A 5 11.77 -24.55 11.63
N PRO A 6 11.97 -23.85 12.74
CA PRO A 6 12.50 -22.48 12.66
C PRO A 6 13.92 -22.60 12.10
N THR A 7 14.15 -22.02 10.92
CA THR A 7 15.49 -21.84 10.39
C THR A 7 16.31 -21.10 11.44
N ASN A 8 17.47 -21.65 11.75
CA ASN A 8 18.43 -21.11 12.70
C ASN A 8 18.71 -19.64 12.38
N TYR A 9 18.16 -18.75 13.17
CA TYR A 9 18.61 -17.37 13.23
C TYR A 9 20.03 -17.41 13.80
N THR A 10 21.03 -17.30 12.94
CA THR A 10 22.39 -16.98 13.39
C THR A 10 22.27 -15.64 14.12
N ASN A 11 22.69 -15.63 15.37
CA ASN A 11 22.74 -14.46 16.24
C ASN A 11 23.60 -13.36 15.61
N ASN A 12 23.02 -12.58 14.73
CA ASN A 12 23.60 -11.31 14.31
C ASN A 12 23.18 -10.28 15.36
N GLN A 13 24.04 -10.12 16.38
CA GLN A 13 23.83 -9.24 17.54
C GLN A 13 23.68 -7.75 17.20
N ASN A 14 23.60 -7.38 15.92
CA ASN A 14 23.47 -6.01 15.43
C ASN A 14 22.19 -5.73 14.62
N ALA A 15 21.26 -6.66 14.53
CA ALA A 15 20.00 -6.41 13.85
C ALA A 15 19.11 -5.55 14.75
N SER A 16 19.17 -4.22 14.60
CA SER A 16 18.19 -3.34 15.19
C SER A 16 16.84 -3.62 14.54
N ALA A 17 15.88 -4.05 15.33
CA ALA A 17 14.58 -4.52 14.84
C ALA A 17 13.86 -3.47 13.98
N TYR A 18 13.80 -2.24 14.46
CA TYR A 18 13.27 -1.08 13.73
C TYR A 18 13.71 0.21 14.42
N GLN A 19 14.28 1.14 13.66
CA GLN A 19 14.56 2.49 14.09
C GLN A 19 14.07 3.48 13.05
N SER A 20 13.38 4.51 13.49
CA SER A 20 12.95 5.58 12.60
C SER A 20 13.09 6.93 13.29
N PHE A 21 13.70 7.86 12.56
CA PHE A 21 13.77 9.25 12.95
C PHE A 21 13.21 10.11 11.81
N SER A 22 12.33 11.05 12.14
CA SER A 22 11.86 12.02 11.16
C SER A 22 11.71 13.39 11.76
N LEU A 23 12.09 14.39 10.98
CA LEU A 23 11.86 15.80 11.26
C LEU A 23 10.96 16.36 10.17
N ASN A 24 9.82 16.92 10.56
CA ASN A 24 8.82 17.45 9.64
C ASN A 24 8.51 18.90 10.01
N PHE A 25 8.54 19.77 9.01
CA PHE A 25 8.08 21.14 9.09
C PHE A 25 6.94 21.34 8.11
N VAL A 26 5.86 21.98 8.55
CA VAL A 26 4.72 22.32 7.69
C VAL A 26 4.22 23.71 8.04
N GLU A 27 4.18 24.59 7.05
CA GLU A 27 3.52 25.89 7.09
C GLU A 27 2.22 25.81 6.26
N PRO A 28 1.05 25.79 6.91
CA PRO A 28 -0.22 25.57 6.20
C PRO A 28 -0.72 26.77 5.40
N ARG A 29 -0.21 27.97 5.70
CA ARG A 29 -0.64 29.24 5.08
C ARG A 29 0.55 30.15 4.82
N LEU A 30 1.38 29.76 3.86
CA LEU A 30 2.56 30.52 3.51
C LEU A 30 2.18 31.98 3.17
N LEU A 31 2.70 32.94 3.94
CA LEU A 31 2.43 34.38 3.77
C LEU A 31 0.92 34.69 3.67
N ASP A 32 0.12 34.07 4.51
CA ASP A 32 -1.36 34.18 4.54
C ASP A 32 -2.07 33.80 3.24
N THR A 33 -1.38 33.13 2.34
CA THR A 33 -1.97 32.59 1.11
C THR A 33 -2.55 31.18 1.33
N PRO A 34 -3.43 30.67 0.46
CA PRO A 34 -3.95 29.29 0.55
C PRO A 34 -2.94 28.25 0.05
N ASN A 35 -1.65 28.51 0.26
CA ASN A 35 -0.56 27.62 -0.12
C ASN A 35 0.05 27.01 1.13
N LEU A 36 0.16 25.67 1.12
CA LEU A 36 0.90 24.89 2.12
C LEU A 36 2.31 24.62 1.59
N ILE A 37 3.30 24.81 2.43
CA ILE A 37 4.66 24.34 2.18
C ILE A 37 5.08 23.43 3.32
N GLY A 38 5.77 22.34 2.97
CA GLY A 38 6.37 21.42 3.94
C GLY A 38 7.74 20.98 3.52
N ALA A 39 8.57 20.69 4.51
CA ALA A 39 9.86 20.06 4.34
C ALA A 39 9.98 18.92 5.33
N SER A 40 10.58 17.81 4.92
CA SER A 40 10.84 16.71 5.83
C SER A 40 12.21 16.09 5.58
N PHE A 41 12.79 15.57 6.65
CA PHE A 41 13.95 14.71 6.63
C PHE A 41 13.60 13.42 7.37
N PHE A 42 14.08 12.28 6.87
CA PHE A 42 13.83 10.99 7.50
C PHE A 42 15.03 10.07 7.41
N TYR A 43 15.16 9.24 8.42
CA TYR A 43 16.04 8.08 8.48
C TYR A 43 15.24 6.90 9.03
N THR A 44 15.32 5.75 8.38
CA THR A 44 14.67 4.53 8.84
C THR A 44 15.63 3.36 8.65
N GLU A 45 15.74 2.53 9.65
CA GLU A 45 16.42 1.24 9.60
C GLU A 45 15.44 0.16 10.02
N GLN A 46 15.29 -0.86 9.19
CA GLN A 46 14.34 -1.95 9.36
C GLN A 46 15.07 -3.28 9.15
N GLY A 47 15.12 -4.08 10.19
CA GLY A 47 15.74 -5.39 10.15
C GLY A 47 14.84 -6.45 9.51
N GLN A 48 15.45 -7.48 8.95
CA GLN A 48 14.80 -8.65 8.33
C GLN A 48 13.76 -9.31 9.23
N GLY A 49 14.00 -9.38 10.54
CA GLY A 49 13.10 -10.01 11.50
C GLY A 49 11.77 -9.28 11.73
N GLN A 50 11.65 -8.02 11.32
CA GLN A 50 10.46 -7.18 11.50
C GLN A 50 9.55 -7.17 10.28
N ASN A 51 10.06 -7.60 9.14
CA ASN A 51 9.31 -7.59 7.89
C ASN A 51 9.35 -8.97 7.27
N ASN A 52 8.36 -9.79 7.59
CA ASN A 52 8.23 -11.16 7.07
C ASN A 52 8.12 -11.24 5.54
N TYR A 53 8.14 -10.10 4.85
CA TYR A 53 7.96 -10.02 3.41
C TYR A 53 9.26 -9.85 2.62
N LEU A 54 10.34 -9.38 3.28
CA LEU A 54 11.60 -9.09 2.60
C LEU A 54 12.76 -9.81 3.29
N PRO A 55 13.61 -10.54 2.54
CA PRO A 55 14.71 -11.34 3.08
C PRO A 55 15.99 -10.53 3.32
N PHE A 56 15.89 -9.22 3.56
CA PHE A 56 17.03 -8.33 3.76
C PHE A 56 16.69 -7.17 4.71
N ASP A 57 17.73 -6.62 5.33
CA ASP A 57 17.63 -5.37 6.09
C ASP A 57 17.56 -4.17 5.14
N ILE A 58 16.84 -3.14 5.54
CA ILE A 58 16.70 -1.91 4.77
C ILE A 58 17.12 -0.71 5.62
N LYS A 59 18.09 0.07 5.11
CA LYS A 59 18.42 1.41 5.63
C LYS A 59 17.97 2.43 4.61
N LYS A 60 17.12 3.34 5.01
CA LYS A 60 16.54 4.37 4.15
C LYS A 60 16.72 5.75 4.76
N HIS A 61 17.24 6.69 3.98
CA HIS A 61 17.31 8.08 4.39
C HIS A 61 17.02 9.02 3.23
N GLY A 62 16.55 10.19 3.55
CA GLY A 62 16.23 11.16 2.51
C GLY A 62 15.49 12.39 3.05
N GLY A 63 15.04 13.20 2.11
CA GLY A 63 14.24 14.38 2.42
C GLY A 63 13.16 14.63 1.37
N SER A 64 12.21 15.47 1.72
CA SER A 64 11.18 15.89 0.78
C SER A 64 10.80 17.35 0.95
N LEU A 65 10.40 17.97 -0.14
CA LEU A 65 9.76 19.27 -0.19
C LEU A 65 8.34 19.08 -0.72
N ARG A 66 7.38 19.69 -0.07
CA ARG A 66 5.97 19.58 -0.42
C ARG A 66 5.37 20.96 -0.61
N TRP A 67 4.60 21.13 -1.68
CA TRP A 67 3.74 22.26 -1.90
C TRP A 67 2.29 21.77 -2.09
N GLY A 68 1.35 22.47 -1.48
CA GLY A 68 -0.08 22.14 -1.57
C GLY A 68 -0.93 23.40 -1.76
N ARG A 69 -2.05 23.25 -2.47
CA ARG A 69 -2.97 24.35 -2.72
C ARG A 69 -4.41 23.84 -2.82
N ARG A 70 -5.35 24.63 -2.28
CA ARG A 70 -6.77 24.46 -2.56
C ARG A 70 -7.13 25.25 -3.83
N PHE A 71 -7.85 24.61 -4.74
CA PHE A 71 -8.32 25.24 -5.97
C PHE A 71 -9.65 25.96 -5.76
N LYS A 72 -9.90 26.98 -6.59
CA LYS A 72 -11.19 27.66 -6.66
C LYS A 72 -12.03 27.14 -7.83
N TRP A 73 -11.40 26.53 -8.80
CA TRP A 73 -12.02 25.97 -10.01
C TRP A 73 -11.55 24.50 -10.18
N PRO A 74 -12.39 23.57 -10.60
CA PRO A 74 -13.80 23.71 -11.00
C PRO A 74 -14.74 23.91 -9.81
N ASP A 75 -14.42 23.47 -8.59
CA ASP A 75 -15.14 23.75 -7.36
C ASP A 75 -14.19 23.83 -6.15
N TYR A 76 -14.70 24.24 -4.99
CA TYR A 76 -13.91 24.43 -3.76
C TYR A 76 -13.51 23.12 -3.05
N PHE A 77 -13.99 21.98 -3.51
CA PHE A 77 -13.63 20.68 -2.96
C PHE A 77 -12.30 20.16 -3.47
N PHE A 78 -11.76 20.77 -4.54
CA PHE A 78 -10.48 20.37 -5.12
C PHE A 78 -9.28 20.92 -4.35
N ARG A 79 -8.30 20.04 -4.16
CA ARG A 79 -6.96 20.39 -3.66
C ARG A 79 -5.90 19.62 -4.42
N GLY A 80 -4.76 20.26 -4.63
CA GLY A 80 -3.56 19.64 -5.21
C GLY A 80 -2.41 19.68 -4.23
N SER A 81 -1.57 18.68 -4.30
CA SER A 81 -0.30 18.60 -3.57
C SER A 81 0.77 17.98 -4.46
N TRP A 82 1.94 18.58 -4.45
CA TRP A 82 3.12 18.14 -5.18
C TRP A 82 4.25 17.95 -4.17
N MET A 83 4.94 16.83 -4.27
CA MET A 83 6.04 16.49 -3.38
C MET A 83 7.25 16.03 -4.21
N LEU A 84 8.34 16.75 -4.05
CA LEU A 84 9.65 16.32 -4.55
C LEU A 84 10.37 15.62 -3.40
N ARG A 85 10.79 14.37 -3.62
CA ARG A 85 11.46 13.55 -2.60
C ARG A 85 12.73 12.94 -3.16
N GLY A 86 13.84 13.12 -2.43
CA GLY A 86 15.08 12.39 -2.65
C GLY A 86 15.28 11.32 -1.57
N SER A 87 15.64 10.10 -1.97
CA SER A 87 15.95 9.04 -1.01
C SER A 87 17.08 8.15 -1.48
N ASN A 88 17.83 7.63 -0.53
CA ASN A 88 18.81 6.59 -0.72
C ASN A 88 18.43 5.39 0.16
N ASN A 89 18.37 4.20 -0.46
CA ASN A 89 18.01 2.95 0.19
C ASN A 89 19.20 2.01 0.07
N THR A 90 19.66 1.47 1.19
CA THR A 90 20.67 0.41 1.22
C THR A 90 20.02 -0.86 1.73
N TYR A 91 20.15 -1.93 0.97
CA TYR A 91 19.64 -3.26 1.26
C TYR A 91 20.82 -4.15 1.67
N ILE A 92 20.67 -4.94 2.73
CA ILE A 92 21.72 -5.77 3.29
C ILE A 92 21.15 -7.17 3.50
N ALA A 93 21.82 -8.20 2.95
CA ALA A 93 21.41 -9.60 3.05
C ALA A 93 22.62 -10.52 3.31
N ASP A 94 22.33 -11.70 3.85
CA ASP A 94 23.31 -12.77 3.99
C ASP A 94 23.53 -13.53 2.67
N ASN A 95 22.56 -13.46 1.74
CA ASN A 95 22.63 -14.13 0.44
C ASN A 95 22.38 -13.14 -0.70
N PRO A 96 23.31 -13.00 -1.67
CA PRO A 96 23.13 -12.08 -2.80
C PRO A 96 21.93 -12.45 -3.71
N ALA A 97 21.51 -13.72 -3.73
CA ALA A 97 20.36 -14.17 -4.49
C ALA A 97 19.03 -13.52 -4.03
N ASP A 98 18.96 -13.08 -2.78
CA ASP A 98 17.78 -12.43 -2.22
C ASP A 98 17.47 -11.09 -2.92
N PHE A 99 18.51 -10.38 -3.37
CA PHE A 99 18.35 -9.15 -4.14
C PHE A 99 17.78 -9.43 -5.53
N SER A 100 18.38 -10.35 -6.30
CA SER A 100 17.96 -10.64 -7.67
C SER A 100 16.52 -11.15 -7.74
N GLN A 101 16.09 -11.88 -6.73
CA GLN A 101 14.72 -12.38 -6.64
C GLN A 101 13.71 -11.28 -6.28
N SER A 102 14.07 -10.41 -5.33
CA SER A 102 13.19 -9.36 -4.84
C SER A 102 13.06 -8.19 -5.82
N PHE A 103 14.13 -7.86 -6.54
CA PHE A 103 14.17 -6.75 -7.49
C PHE A 103 13.99 -7.17 -8.95
N ASN A 104 14.00 -8.47 -9.23
CA ASN A 104 13.95 -9.04 -10.59
C ASN A 104 15.03 -8.47 -11.54
N ILE A 105 16.26 -8.26 -11.02
CA ILE A 105 17.38 -7.66 -11.71
C ILE A 105 18.56 -8.64 -11.66
N ASN A 106 19.16 -8.91 -12.82
CA ASN A 106 20.33 -9.79 -12.93
C ASN A 106 21.67 -9.02 -12.83
N ASP A 107 21.66 -7.68 -13.02
CA ASP A 107 22.87 -6.85 -13.13
C ASP A 107 22.93 -5.80 -12.01
N ILE A 108 22.77 -6.24 -10.75
CA ILE A 108 22.95 -5.36 -9.58
C ILE A 108 24.42 -5.39 -9.17
N THR A 109 25.01 -4.22 -8.99
CA THR A 109 26.33 -4.11 -8.35
C THR A 109 26.20 -4.41 -6.86
N ILE A 110 26.59 -5.61 -6.45
CA ILE A 110 26.56 -6.05 -5.08
C ILE A 110 27.95 -5.86 -4.47
N ASN A 111 27.99 -5.18 -3.34
CA ASN A 111 29.22 -5.03 -2.54
C ASN A 111 29.24 -6.12 -1.46
N GLN A 112 30.37 -6.77 -1.29
CA GLN A 112 30.57 -7.76 -0.23
C GLN A 112 31.43 -7.14 0.88
N ASN A 113 30.97 -7.28 2.12
CA ASN A 113 31.72 -6.90 3.31
C ASN A 113 31.64 -8.03 4.34
N GLY A 114 32.70 -8.85 4.39
CA GLY A 114 32.70 -10.09 5.16
C GLY A 114 31.68 -11.09 4.62
N ASN A 115 30.74 -11.53 5.47
CA ASN A 115 29.68 -12.45 5.11
C ASN A 115 28.39 -11.74 4.66
N LEU A 116 28.37 -10.40 4.65
CA LEU A 116 27.22 -9.63 4.28
C LEU A 116 27.35 -9.06 2.86
N PHE A 117 26.26 -9.07 2.15
CA PHE A 117 26.10 -8.46 0.83
C PHE A 117 25.24 -7.23 0.92
N SER A 118 25.62 -6.18 0.21
CA SER A 118 24.87 -4.94 0.20
C SER A 118 24.69 -4.38 -1.21
N PHE A 119 23.56 -3.72 -1.40
CA PHE A 119 23.21 -3.05 -2.64
C PHE A 119 22.52 -1.73 -2.30
N SER A 120 22.82 -0.67 -3.02
CA SER A 120 22.23 0.65 -2.79
C SER A 120 21.46 1.12 -4.01
N SER A 121 20.29 1.71 -3.76
CA SER A 121 19.52 2.38 -4.78
C SER A 121 19.12 3.78 -4.34
N SER A 122 19.21 4.73 -5.24
CA SER A 122 18.83 6.12 -5.01
C SER A 122 17.80 6.59 -6.01
N GLY A 123 16.92 7.48 -5.60
CA GLY A 123 15.93 8.05 -6.49
C GLY A 123 15.46 9.41 -6.07
N ILE A 124 15.20 10.26 -7.06
CA ILE A 124 14.45 11.50 -6.89
C ILE A 124 13.09 11.28 -7.53
N SER A 125 12.03 11.51 -6.79
CA SER A 125 10.67 11.31 -7.25
C SER A 125 9.83 12.57 -7.11
N LEU A 126 8.95 12.81 -8.07
CA LEU A 126 7.91 13.82 -8.05
C LEU A 126 6.56 13.12 -7.92
N THR A 127 5.87 13.38 -6.82
CA THR A 127 4.52 12.86 -6.58
C THR A 127 3.51 13.99 -6.64
N GLN A 128 2.47 13.82 -7.46
CA GLN A 128 1.29 14.67 -7.53
C GLN A 128 0.12 13.96 -6.90
N VAL A 129 -0.65 14.64 -6.07
CA VAL A 129 -1.92 14.17 -5.52
C VAL A 129 -2.98 15.22 -5.77
N ILE A 130 -4.00 14.88 -6.54
CA ILE A 130 -5.19 15.70 -6.75
C ILE A 130 -6.34 15.03 -6.02
N THR A 131 -6.98 15.76 -5.13
CA THR A 131 -8.11 15.26 -4.34
C THR A 131 -9.32 16.16 -4.55
N ARG A 132 -10.48 15.53 -4.78
CA ARG A 132 -11.78 16.16 -4.63
C ARG A 132 -12.53 15.46 -3.51
N ASP A 133 -12.97 16.20 -2.50
CA ASP A 133 -13.67 15.65 -1.33
C ASP A 133 -14.88 16.47 -1.00
N SER A 134 -16.07 15.96 -1.37
CA SER A 134 -17.38 16.58 -1.15
C SER A 134 -18.23 15.80 -0.15
N ARG A 135 -17.61 14.92 0.67
CA ARG A 135 -18.32 14.16 1.69
C ARG A 135 -18.93 15.09 2.74
N ASN A 136 -20.12 14.74 3.19
CA ASN A 136 -20.86 15.53 4.20
C ASN A 136 -20.33 15.34 5.62
N HIS A 137 -19.70 14.17 5.93
CA HIS A 137 -19.17 13.86 7.26
C HIS A 137 -17.88 13.06 7.15
N PRO A 138 -16.86 13.33 7.98
CA PRO A 138 -15.58 12.61 7.91
C PRO A 138 -15.63 11.17 8.45
N GLU A 139 -16.39 10.91 9.53
CA GLU A 139 -16.42 9.61 10.22
C GLU A 139 -17.45 8.65 9.62
N PHE A 140 -18.63 9.15 9.34
CA PHE A 140 -19.71 8.41 8.69
C PHE A 140 -20.25 9.20 7.49
N PRO A 141 -19.54 9.20 6.36
CA PRO A 141 -20.04 9.84 5.16
C PRO A 141 -21.30 9.11 4.67
N SER A 142 -22.39 9.84 4.59
CA SER A 142 -23.67 9.35 4.08
C SER A 142 -24.02 9.90 2.71
N ASN A 143 -23.36 10.97 2.29
CA ASN A 143 -23.58 11.61 0.99
C ASN A 143 -22.27 12.24 0.48
N GLY A 144 -22.19 12.40 -0.83
CA GLY A 144 -21.05 12.99 -1.49
C GLY A 144 -20.06 11.96 -2.02
N SER A 145 -18.88 12.43 -2.39
CA SER A 145 -17.83 11.59 -2.96
C SER A 145 -16.43 12.09 -2.60
N ARG A 146 -15.50 11.19 -2.64
CA ARG A 146 -14.06 11.50 -2.57
C ARG A 146 -13.36 10.85 -3.75
N SER A 147 -12.62 11.62 -4.51
CA SER A 147 -11.79 11.14 -5.60
C SER A 147 -10.35 11.56 -5.37
N ILE A 148 -9.42 10.64 -5.51
CA ILE A 148 -7.98 10.89 -5.37
C ILE A 148 -7.28 10.36 -6.61
N TRP A 149 -6.48 11.21 -7.22
CA TRP A 149 -5.53 10.81 -8.24
C TRP A 149 -4.11 11.06 -7.74
N THR A 150 -3.36 9.99 -7.57
CA THR A 150 -1.95 10.03 -7.21
C THR A 150 -1.12 9.61 -8.43
N SER A 151 -0.12 10.41 -8.76
CA SER A 151 0.81 10.13 -9.84
C SER A 151 2.23 10.36 -9.32
N THR A 152 3.08 9.36 -9.43
CA THR A 152 4.49 9.42 -9.02
C THR A 152 5.37 9.10 -10.23
N LEU A 153 6.31 9.99 -10.50
CA LEU A 153 7.42 9.78 -11.42
C LEU A 153 8.71 9.73 -10.61
N SER A 154 9.47 8.66 -10.76
CA SER A 154 10.77 8.49 -10.09
C SER A 154 11.87 8.29 -11.11
N GLY A 155 13.04 8.87 -10.83
CA GLY A 155 14.20 8.75 -11.69
C GLY A 155 14.04 9.46 -13.05
N SER A 156 14.41 8.80 -14.14
CA SER A 156 14.44 9.37 -15.48
C SER A 156 15.28 10.67 -15.52
N PHE A 157 14.71 11.79 -15.94
CA PHE A 157 15.38 13.10 -15.97
C PHE A 157 15.60 13.70 -14.56
N LEU A 158 14.92 13.20 -13.53
CA LEU A 158 15.12 13.64 -12.14
C LEU A 158 16.40 13.09 -11.52
N GLY A 159 16.92 11.96 -12.04
CA GLY A 159 18.14 11.32 -11.58
C GLY A 159 17.92 10.19 -10.59
N GLY A 160 18.99 9.41 -10.36
CA GLY A 160 18.97 8.17 -9.59
C GLY A 160 18.87 6.94 -10.46
N ASN A 161 18.69 5.77 -9.83
CA ASN A 161 18.55 4.47 -10.50
C ASN A 161 17.21 3.77 -10.21
N GLN A 162 16.26 4.48 -9.56
CA GLN A 162 14.89 4.03 -9.36
C GLN A 162 14.01 4.69 -10.43
N ASP A 163 13.86 4.04 -11.58
CA ASP A 163 13.21 4.62 -12.76
C ASP A 163 11.84 3.97 -12.97
N TYR A 164 10.77 4.63 -12.54
CA TYR A 164 9.40 4.14 -12.71
C TYR A 164 8.37 5.27 -12.70
N HIS A 165 7.20 4.99 -13.22
CA HIS A 165 6.01 5.79 -12.97
C HIS A 165 4.90 4.93 -12.37
N LYS A 166 4.18 5.52 -11.43
CA LYS A 166 3.06 4.89 -10.71
C LYS A 166 1.86 5.81 -10.71
N HIS A 167 0.69 5.27 -11.04
CA HIS A 167 -0.57 6.01 -11.04
C HIS A 167 -1.60 5.24 -10.25
N GLU A 168 -2.35 5.95 -9.41
CA GLU A 168 -3.43 5.39 -8.61
C GLU A 168 -4.64 6.32 -8.70
N LEU A 169 -5.81 5.74 -8.96
CA LEU A 169 -7.09 6.42 -8.94
C LEU A 169 -7.96 5.73 -7.89
N ASP A 170 -8.49 6.51 -6.96
CA ASP A 170 -9.35 6.07 -5.88
C ASP A 170 -10.64 6.89 -5.92
N PHE A 171 -11.79 6.21 -6.01
CA PHE A 171 -13.10 6.81 -6.08
C PHE A 171 -14.00 6.21 -5.01
N ASN A 172 -14.51 7.06 -4.14
CA ASN A 172 -15.44 6.69 -3.08
C ASN A 172 -16.75 7.46 -3.25
N TRP A 173 -17.88 6.76 -3.33
CA TRP A 173 -19.22 7.35 -3.41
C TRP A 173 -20.06 6.90 -2.24
N PHE A 174 -20.86 7.84 -1.75
CA PHE A 174 -21.78 7.61 -0.65
C PHE A 174 -23.17 8.04 -1.08
N THR A 175 -24.11 7.09 -1.04
CA THR A 175 -25.50 7.30 -1.45
C THR A 175 -26.41 6.99 -0.29
N PRO A 176 -27.12 7.97 0.26
CA PRO A 176 -28.09 7.73 1.32
C PRO A 176 -29.29 6.97 0.77
N LEU A 177 -29.65 5.84 1.38
CA LEU A 177 -30.90 5.14 1.14
C LEU A 177 -31.97 5.56 2.12
N HIS A 178 -31.58 5.84 3.34
CA HIS A 178 -32.42 6.29 4.44
C HIS A 178 -31.57 7.09 5.44
N ASN A 179 -32.19 7.78 6.39
CA ASN A 179 -31.49 8.61 7.39
C ASN A 179 -30.33 7.91 8.12
N LYS A 180 -30.43 6.57 8.32
CA LYS A 180 -29.41 5.76 9.00
C LYS A 180 -28.77 4.70 8.09
N VAL A 181 -29.12 4.67 6.81
CA VAL A 181 -28.67 3.63 5.87
C VAL A 181 -28.00 4.26 4.67
N THR A 182 -26.76 3.88 4.43
CA THR A 182 -25.93 4.42 3.35
C THR A 182 -25.30 3.29 2.54
N ILE A 183 -25.32 3.40 1.23
CA ILE A 183 -24.45 2.63 0.35
C ILE A 183 -23.15 3.37 0.18
N SER A 184 -22.04 2.68 0.42
CA SER A 184 -20.68 3.13 0.12
C SER A 184 -20.09 2.27 -0.98
N GLN A 185 -19.56 2.90 -2.02
CA GLN A 185 -18.89 2.23 -3.12
C GLN A 185 -17.46 2.77 -3.21
N ILE A 186 -16.51 1.86 -3.27
CA ILE A 186 -15.07 2.18 -3.38
C ILE A 186 -14.55 1.48 -4.63
N PHE A 187 -13.97 2.25 -5.53
CA PHE A 187 -13.28 1.74 -6.70
C PHE A 187 -11.86 2.27 -6.72
N LYS A 188 -10.90 1.37 -6.86
CA LYS A 188 -9.48 1.73 -6.92
C LYS A 188 -8.78 0.99 -8.04
N ILE A 189 -8.00 1.71 -8.82
CA ILE A 189 -7.13 1.16 -9.85
C ILE A 189 -5.74 1.75 -9.69
N GLY A 190 -4.74 0.90 -9.84
CA GLY A 190 -3.34 1.29 -9.78
C GLY A 190 -2.54 0.66 -10.90
N THR A 191 -1.59 1.42 -11.43
CA THR A 191 -0.64 0.97 -12.45
C THR A 191 0.77 1.42 -12.09
N LEU A 192 1.73 0.54 -12.30
CA LEU A 192 3.15 0.77 -12.10
C LEU A 192 3.89 0.27 -13.33
N LYS A 193 4.82 1.04 -13.85
CA LYS A 193 5.69 0.61 -14.95
C LYS A 193 7.09 1.16 -14.76
N GLY A 194 8.09 0.32 -14.93
CA GLY A 194 9.50 0.72 -15.01
C GLY A 194 9.78 1.52 -16.27
N ILE A 195 10.66 2.50 -16.18
CA ILE A 195 11.16 3.29 -17.31
C ILE A 195 12.53 2.72 -17.67
N GLU A 196 12.62 2.10 -18.84
CA GLU A 196 13.88 1.54 -19.32
C GLU A 196 14.80 2.65 -19.84
N LYS A 197 16.02 2.70 -19.33
CA LYS A 197 17.11 3.54 -19.87
C LYS A 197 17.95 2.69 -20.81
N ASN A 198 17.96 3.06 -22.12
CA ASN A 198 18.86 2.51 -23.15
C ASN A 198 19.21 1.03 -23.00
N ASN A 199 18.48 0.18 -23.67
CA ASN A 199 18.71 -1.24 -24.06
C ASN A 199 19.45 -2.22 -23.11
N SER A 200 20.03 -1.83 -21.99
CA SER A 200 20.81 -2.68 -21.10
C SER A 200 20.61 -2.44 -19.61
N GLU A 201 20.10 -1.30 -19.16
CA GLU A 201 19.88 -1.03 -17.75
C GLU A 201 18.38 -1.16 -17.41
N ARG A 202 18.03 -2.23 -16.71
CA ARG A 202 16.67 -2.38 -16.17
C ARG A 202 16.48 -1.44 -15.00
N SER A 203 15.32 -0.79 -14.94
CA SER A 203 14.97 0.09 -13.84
C SER A 203 14.83 -0.69 -12.52
N ILE A 204 15.37 -0.12 -11.46
CA ILE A 204 15.21 -0.66 -10.11
C ILE A 204 13.88 -0.17 -9.55
N ILE A 205 12.94 -1.09 -9.32
CA ILE A 205 11.69 -0.79 -8.64
C ILE A 205 11.80 -1.33 -7.22
N PRO A 206 11.81 -0.47 -6.18
CA PRO A 206 11.86 -0.92 -4.80
C PRO A 206 10.65 -1.82 -4.47
N PRO A 207 10.82 -2.92 -3.71
CA PRO A 207 9.74 -3.88 -3.43
C PRO A 207 8.49 -3.24 -2.83
N GLY A 208 8.65 -2.25 -1.94
CA GLY A 208 7.53 -1.54 -1.32
C GLY A 208 6.76 -0.57 -2.22
N VAL A 209 7.13 -0.45 -3.51
CA VAL A 209 6.40 0.38 -4.49
C VAL A 209 5.33 -0.43 -5.21
N ARG A 210 5.52 -1.74 -5.35
CA ARG A 210 4.57 -2.64 -6.00
C ARG A 210 3.26 -2.75 -5.22
N PHE A 211 2.19 -3.04 -5.95
CA PHE A 211 0.89 -3.27 -5.32
C PHE A 211 0.84 -4.66 -4.70
N ILE A 212 0.36 -4.72 -3.48
CA ILE A 212 0.03 -5.95 -2.75
C ILE A 212 -1.38 -5.82 -2.19
N MET A 213 -2.09 -6.93 -2.00
CA MET A 213 -3.49 -6.93 -1.60
C MET A 213 -3.81 -8.09 -0.66
N GLY A 214 -4.83 -7.91 0.18
CA GLY A 214 -5.36 -8.91 1.08
C GLY A 214 -5.51 -8.40 2.51
N GLY A 215 -6.45 -8.98 3.25
CA GLY A 215 -6.73 -8.65 4.64
C GLY A 215 -7.15 -7.21 4.84
N THR A 216 -6.56 -6.57 5.82
CA THR A 216 -6.76 -5.14 6.13
C THR A 216 -5.85 -4.21 5.30
N GLY A 217 -4.88 -4.77 4.60
CA GLY A 217 -3.86 -4.02 3.87
C GLY A 217 -2.74 -3.43 4.75
N ILE A 218 -2.66 -3.83 6.02
CA ILE A 218 -1.65 -3.34 6.96
C ILE A 218 -0.45 -4.30 6.98
N PRO A 219 0.80 -3.80 7.09
CA PRO A 219 1.23 -2.40 7.15
C PRO A 219 1.35 -1.72 5.79
N GLN A 220 1.36 -2.47 4.70
CA GLN A 220 1.47 -2.00 3.33
C GLN A 220 0.62 -2.89 2.44
N GLY A 221 -0.31 -2.33 1.70
CA GLY A 221 -1.14 -3.07 0.77
C GLY A 221 -2.54 -2.49 0.65
N GLU A 222 -3.32 -3.13 -0.21
CA GLU A 222 -4.72 -2.80 -0.39
C GLU A 222 -5.59 -3.79 0.37
N MET A 223 -6.60 -3.24 1.02
CA MET A 223 -7.59 -4.05 1.75
C MET A 223 -8.38 -4.93 0.78
N LEU A 224 -8.46 -6.21 1.11
CA LEU A 224 -9.42 -7.15 0.52
C LEU A 224 -9.84 -8.13 1.62
N ARG A 225 -10.97 -7.84 2.25
CA ARG A 225 -11.49 -8.63 3.38
C ARG A 225 -11.87 -10.04 2.94
N GLY A 226 -11.79 -11.01 3.85
CA GLY A 226 -12.02 -12.42 3.53
C GLY A 226 -10.81 -13.13 2.91
N TYR A 227 -9.66 -12.45 2.88
CA TYR A 227 -8.36 -13.00 2.48
C TYR A 227 -7.30 -12.70 3.53
N GLN A 228 -6.27 -13.52 3.58
CA GLN A 228 -5.12 -13.29 4.48
C GLN A 228 -4.35 -12.03 4.07
N GLU A 229 -3.67 -11.42 5.04
CA GLU A 229 -2.88 -10.20 4.81
C GLU A 229 -1.84 -10.41 3.70
N ASN A 230 -1.92 -9.56 2.65
CA ASN A 230 -0.97 -9.52 1.54
C ASN A 230 -0.80 -10.84 0.78
N LYS A 231 -1.85 -11.67 0.70
CA LYS A 231 -1.81 -12.99 0.04
C LYS A 231 -2.58 -13.05 -1.28
N VAL A 232 -3.04 -11.91 -1.80
CA VAL A 232 -3.71 -11.81 -3.09
C VAL A 232 -2.79 -11.14 -4.09
N GLY A 233 -2.60 -11.78 -5.24
CA GLY A 233 -1.74 -11.34 -6.34
C GLY A 233 -0.51 -12.23 -6.53
N PRO A 234 0.46 -11.78 -7.34
CA PRO A 234 1.63 -12.56 -7.70
C PRO A 234 2.47 -12.92 -6.48
N TYR A 235 2.67 -14.22 -6.27
CA TYR A 235 3.42 -14.76 -5.15
C TYR A 235 4.84 -15.13 -5.58
N GLY A 236 5.84 -14.63 -4.88
CA GLY A 236 7.24 -14.92 -5.18
C GLY A 236 7.69 -16.31 -4.67
N ALA A 237 8.73 -16.87 -5.27
CA ALA A 237 9.29 -18.19 -4.92
C ALA A 237 9.83 -18.30 -3.48
N TYR A 238 10.00 -17.18 -2.77
CA TYR A 238 10.49 -17.12 -1.40
C TYR A 238 9.48 -16.41 -0.51
N SER A 239 8.76 -17.16 0.28
CA SER A 239 7.93 -16.81 1.44
C SER A 239 7.27 -15.40 1.52
N GLY A 240 7.36 -14.58 0.50
CA GLY A 240 6.85 -13.21 0.47
C GLY A 240 6.10 -12.89 -0.82
N THR A 241 5.05 -12.12 -0.71
CA THR A 241 4.35 -11.58 -1.87
C THR A 241 5.26 -10.56 -2.53
N ARG A 242 5.60 -10.74 -3.80
CA ARG A 242 6.39 -9.75 -4.55
C ARG A 242 5.58 -8.51 -4.87
N GLY A 243 4.26 -8.64 -4.91
CA GLY A 243 3.37 -7.64 -5.42
C GLY A 243 3.37 -7.57 -6.95
N GLY A 244 2.46 -6.80 -7.50
CA GLY A 244 2.29 -6.63 -8.94
C GLY A 244 2.35 -5.19 -9.38
N ASP A 245 2.27 -5.03 -10.69
CA ASP A 245 2.38 -3.75 -11.36
C ASP A 245 1.01 -3.15 -11.68
N ILE A 246 -0.06 -3.96 -11.60
CA ILE A 246 -1.43 -3.51 -11.82
C ILE A 246 -2.31 -4.01 -10.68
N MET A 247 -3.20 -3.16 -10.23
CA MET A 247 -4.14 -3.45 -9.17
C MET A 247 -5.53 -2.95 -9.54
N LEU A 248 -6.55 -3.76 -9.24
CA LEU A 248 -7.96 -3.37 -9.34
C LEU A 248 -8.69 -3.82 -8.07
N ARG A 249 -9.44 -2.90 -7.46
CA ARG A 249 -10.28 -3.17 -6.31
C ARG A 249 -11.63 -2.49 -6.45
N TYR A 250 -12.67 -3.22 -6.09
CA TYR A 250 -14.01 -2.70 -5.89
C TYR A 250 -14.56 -3.18 -4.56
N SER A 251 -15.23 -2.30 -3.81
CA SER A 251 -15.90 -2.63 -2.55
C SER A 251 -17.26 -1.97 -2.52
N LEU A 252 -18.29 -2.74 -2.20
CA LEU A 252 -19.65 -2.29 -1.95
C LEU A 252 -19.99 -2.55 -0.50
N GLU A 253 -20.42 -1.50 0.21
CA GLU A 253 -20.84 -1.63 1.61
C GLU A 253 -22.24 -1.06 1.81
N LEU A 254 -23.07 -1.80 2.51
CA LEU A 254 -24.31 -1.31 3.07
C LEU A 254 -24.10 -1.02 4.55
N ARG A 255 -24.13 0.25 4.92
CA ARG A 255 -23.82 0.76 6.26
C ARG A 255 -25.06 1.15 7.01
N PHE A 256 -25.16 0.75 8.28
CA PHE A 256 -26.27 1.06 9.19
C PHE A 256 -25.76 1.83 10.40
N LEU A 257 -26.11 3.09 10.51
CA LEU A 257 -25.74 3.94 11.65
C LEU A 257 -26.55 3.57 12.88
N LEU A 258 -25.87 3.11 13.94
CA LEU A 258 -26.46 2.73 15.23
C LEU A 258 -26.48 3.92 16.19
N SER A 259 -25.37 4.67 16.24
CA SER A 259 -25.19 5.85 17.10
C SER A 259 -24.39 6.92 16.41
N GLU A 260 -24.74 8.19 16.66
CA GLU A 260 -24.01 9.36 16.12
C GLU A 260 -22.90 9.84 17.08
N SER A 261 -23.09 9.62 18.39
CA SER A 261 -22.10 10.03 19.41
C SER A 261 -22.04 9.00 20.56
N PRO A 262 -20.97 8.20 20.65
CA PRO A 262 -19.92 8.05 19.64
C PRO A 262 -20.46 7.48 18.33
N THR A 263 -19.78 7.75 17.22
CA THR A 263 -20.18 7.21 15.91
C THR A 263 -19.98 5.70 15.90
N ILE A 264 -21.11 4.95 15.83
CA ILE A 264 -21.11 3.48 15.77
C ILE A 264 -21.98 3.06 14.59
N TYR A 265 -21.45 2.22 13.71
CA TYR A 265 -22.22 1.64 12.62
C TYR A 265 -21.82 0.19 12.34
N THR A 266 -22.78 -0.58 11.84
CA THR A 266 -22.54 -1.89 11.26
C THR A 266 -22.55 -1.81 9.76
N LEU A 267 -21.95 -2.79 9.12
CA LEU A 267 -21.93 -2.88 7.66
C LEU A 267 -21.99 -4.33 7.20
N SER A 268 -22.58 -4.55 6.04
CA SER A 268 -22.33 -5.71 5.21
C SER A 268 -21.53 -5.27 3.99
N PHE A 269 -20.62 -6.13 3.53
CA PHE A 269 -19.76 -5.79 2.42
C PHE A 269 -19.66 -6.90 1.39
N PHE A 270 -19.35 -6.49 0.16
CA PHE A 270 -18.93 -7.33 -0.93
C PHE A 270 -17.68 -6.68 -1.55
N ASP A 271 -16.56 -7.38 -1.43
CA ASP A 271 -15.28 -6.92 -1.97
C ASP A 271 -14.86 -7.80 -3.15
N MET A 272 -14.22 -7.18 -4.12
CA MET A 272 -13.55 -7.88 -5.21
C MET A 272 -12.28 -7.13 -5.61
N GLY A 273 -11.23 -7.87 -5.92
CA GLY A 273 -9.98 -7.28 -6.35
C GLY A 273 -8.95 -8.31 -6.75
N ASN A 274 -7.91 -7.84 -7.41
CA ASN A 274 -6.73 -8.62 -7.73
C ASN A 274 -5.54 -7.72 -8.04
N VAL A 275 -4.36 -8.32 -8.04
CA VAL A 275 -3.10 -7.71 -8.44
C VAL A 275 -2.46 -8.59 -9.50
N TRP A 276 -1.91 -7.99 -10.55
CA TRP A 276 -1.24 -8.70 -11.65
C TRP A 276 0.20 -8.22 -11.80
N SER A 277 1.07 -9.12 -12.26
CA SER A 277 2.50 -8.82 -12.44
C SER A 277 2.80 -7.90 -13.62
N GLY A 278 1.87 -7.75 -14.57
CA GLY A 278 2.03 -6.90 -15.75
C GLY A 278 0.78 -6.84 -16.60
N PHE A 279 0.82 -6.01 -17.65
CA PHE A 279 -0.29 -5.83 -18.58
C PHE A 279 -0.54 -7.05 -19.48
N ASP A 280 0.46 -7.88 -19.69
CA ASP A 280 0.42 -9.11 -20.48
C ASP A 280 -0.42 -10.22 -19.83
N VAL A 281 -0.54 -10.20 -18.51
CA VAL A 281 -1.32 -11.17 -17.73
C VAL A 281 -2.58 -10.57 -17.10
N LEU A 282 -2.91 -9.33 -17.44
CA LEU A 282 -4.09 -8.65 -16.91
C LEU A 282 -5.37 -9.28 -17.45
N ASP A 283 -6.17 -9.85 -16.55
CA ASP A 283 -7.55 -10.22 -16.82
C ASP A 283 -8.48 -9.55 -15.79
N PRO A 284 -9.17 -8.47 -16.16
CA PRO A 284 -10.02 -7.70 -15.23
C PRO A 284 -11.25 -8.46 -14.74
N PHE A 285 -11.54 -9.65 -15.28
CA PHE A 285 -12.63 -10.51 -14.84
C PHE A 285 -12.18 -11.57 -13.83
N GLN A 286 -10.89 -11.82 -13.70
CA GLN A 286 -10.33 -12.73 -12.69
C GLN A 286 -10.10 -11.99 -11.36
N LEU A 287 -11.20 -11.56 -10.73
CA LEU A 287 -11.16 -10.90 -9.42
C LEU A 287 -11.41 -11.91 -8.30
N LYS A 288 -10.65 -11.80 -7.23
CA LYS A 288 -10.88 -12.52 -5.97
C LYS A 288 -12.01 -11.83 -5.22
N ARG A 289 -13.06 -12.59 -4.90
CA ARG A 289 -14.34 -12.07 -4.36
C ARG A 289 -14.52 -12.50 -2.92
N SER A 290 -15.13 -11.64 -2.14
CA SER A 290 -15.49 -11.95 -0.75
C SER A 290 -16.76 -11.21 -0.33
N ALA A 291 -17.40 -11.70 0.71
CA ALA A 291 -18.52 -11.03 1.35
C ALA A 291 -18.44 -11.22 2.86
N GLY A 292 -19.02 -10.30 3.60
CA GLY A 292 -19.01 -10.38 5.05
C GLY A 292 -19.77 -9.27 5.73
N VAL A 293 -19.56 -9.20 7.04
CA VAL A 293 -20.17 -8.21 7.93
C VAL A 293 -19.13 -7.60 8.85
N GLY A 294 -19.39 -6.40 9.33
CA GLY A 294 -18.49 -5.73 10.25
C GLY A 294 -19.15 -4.69 11.12
N ILE A 295 -18.40 -4.25 12.11
CA ILE A 295 -18.77 -3.15 12.98
C ILE A 295 -17.65 -2.11 13.03
N ARG A 296 -18.02 -0.86 13.17
CA ARG A 296 -17.11 0.28 13.32
C ARG A 296 -17.52 1.10 14.53
N VAL A 297 -16.52 1.52 15.30
CA VAL A 297 -16.69 2.41 16.45
C VAL A 297 -15.63 3.51 16.35
N PHE A 298 -16.07 4.74 16.31
CA PHE A 298 -15.15 5.88 16.39
C PHE A 298 -14.89 6.23 17.84
N ILE A 299 -13.62 6.14 18.24
CA ILE A 299 -13.18 6.51 19.59
C ILE A 299 -12.36 7.79 19.48
N PRO A 300 -12.79 8.91 20.10
CA PRO A 300 -11.99 10.12 20.16
C PRO A 300 -10.56 9.80 20.64
N MET A 301 -9.55 10.39 20.04
CA MET A 301 -8.10 10.18 20.25
C MET A 301 -7.52 8.87 19.67
N LEU A 302 -8.28 7.80 19.49
CA LEU A 302 -7.80 6.53 18.92
C LEU A 302 -8.17 6.37 17.43
N GLY A 303 -9.21 7.09 16.97
CA GLY A 303 -9.73 6.96 15.62
C GLY A 303 -10.78 5.85 15.48
N MET A 304 -10.91 5.30 14.27
CA MET A 304 -11.88 4.26 13.96
C MET A 304 -11.32 2.89 14.35
N LEU A 305 -12.06 2.16 15.19
CA LEU A 305 -11.86 0.74 15.44
C LEU A 305 -12.88 -0.05 14.65
N GLY A 306 -12.45 -1.13 14.02
CA GLY A 306 -13.32 -2.00 13.26
C GLY A 306 -13.01 -3.47 13.48
N TYR A 307 -14.04 -4.28 13.34
CA TYR A 307 -13.92 -5.74 13.31
C TYR A 307 -14.78 -6.26 12.17
N ASP A 308 -14.17 -7.04 11.28
CA ASP A 308 -14.84 -7.65 10.14
C ASP A 308 -14.70 -9.16 10.17
N ILE A 309 -15.76 -9.84 9.74
CA ILE A 309 -15.78 -11.27 9.45
C ILE A 309 -16.09 -11.39 7.96
N GLY A 310 -15.19 -11.97 7.19
CA GLY A 310 -15.33 -12.11 5.74
C GLY A 310 -15.08 -13.54 5.28
N TYR A 311 -15.78 -13.94 4.22
CA TYR A 311 -15.58 -15.21 3.54
C TYR A 311 -15.03 -14.95 2.14
N GLY A 312 -13.82 -15.46 1.85
CA GLY A 312 -13.21 -15.43 0.53
C GLY A 312 -13.69 -16.59 -0.32
N PHE A 313 -14.31 -16.29 -1.46
CA PHE A 313 -14.92 -17.31 -2.34
C PHE A 313 -13.91 -17.98 -3.27
N ASP A 314 -12.79 -17.32 -3.54
CA ASP A 314 -11.82 -17.75 -4.55
C ASP A 314 -10.51 -18.17 -3.91
N SER A 315 -9.82 -19.15 -4.50
CA SER A 315 -8.45 -19.51 -4.15
C SER A 315 -7.46 -18.41 -4.55
N THR A 316 -6.36 -18.28 -3.83
CA THR A 316 -5.25 -17.38 -4.18
C THR A 316 -4.05 -18.19 -4.67
N GLU A 317 -3.10 -17.55 -5.36
CA GLU A 317 -1.83 -18.20 -5.74
C GLU A 317 -1.08 -18.73 -4.50
N TYR A 318 -1.20 -18.04 -3.37
CA TYR A 318 -0.67 -18.51 -2.10
C TYR A 318 -1.30 -19.81 -1.64
N ASN A 319 -2.63 -19.95 -1.73
CA ASN A 319 -3.33 -21.18 -1.35
C ASN A 319 -2.93 -22.34 -2.24
N GLU A 320 -2.76 -22.10 -3.54
CA GLU A 320 -2.30 -23.09 -4.50
C GLU A 320 -0.85 -23.53 -4.22
N LEU A 321 -0.01 -22.62 -3.75
CA LEU A 321 1.38 -22.93 -3.39
C LEU A 321 1.48 -23.82 -2.15
N ILE A 322 0.67 -23.54 -1.11
CA ILE A 322 0.69 -24.34 0.14
C ILE A 322 -0.08 -25.66 0.06
N SER A 323 -1.02 -25.76 -0.89
CA SER A 323 -1.86 -26.96 -1.12
C SER A 323 -1.99 -27.25 -2.61
N PRO A 324 -0.93 -27.73 -3.27
CA PRO A 324 -0.93 -27.97 -4.70
C PRO A 324 -2.03 -28.92 -5.14
N GLY A 325 -2.77 -28.54 -6.18
CA GLY A 325 -3.84 -29.33 -6.78
C GLY A 325 -5.18 -29.26 -6.05
N LYS A 326 -5.31 -28.45 -5.00
CA LYS A 326 -6.58 -28.15 -4.33
C LYS A 326 -7.01 -26.73 -4.65
N ILE A 327 -8.08 -26.59 -5.42
CA ILE A 327 -8.75 -25.32 -5.66
C ILE A 327 -9.89 -25.22 -4.63
N GLU A 328 -9.55 -24.71 -3.45
CA GLU A 328 -10.51 -24.49 -2.37
C GLU A 328 -10.69 -22.98 -2.15
N PRO A 329 -11.88 -22.51 -1.74
CA PRO A 329 -12.11 -21.14 -1.30
C PRO A 329 -11.10 -20.77 -0.20
N ASN A 330 -10.74 -19.46 -0.10
CA ASN A 330 -9.89 -19.00 1.01
C ASN A 330 -10.57 -19.26 2.36
N GLY A 331 -11.90 -19.17 2.42
CA GLY A 331 -12.67 -19.45 3.62
C GLY A 331 -12.89 -18.22 4.50
N TRP A 332 -13.13 -18.47 5.79
CA TRP A 332 -13.40 -17.42 6.77
C TRP A 332 -12.13 -16.76 7.26
N GLU A 333 -12.13 -15.42 7.24
CA GLU A 333 -11.06 -14.58 7.79
C GLU A 333 -11.63 -13.52 8.72
N TYR A 334 -10.85 -13.15 9.73
CA TYR A 334 -11.21 -12.18 10.75
C TYR A 334 -10.24 -11.02 10.71
N HIS A 335 -10.76 -9.80 10.64
CA HIS A 335 -9.95 -8.61 10.45
C HIS A 335 -10.20 -7.59 11.54
N LEU A 336 -9.13 -7.15 12.20
CA LEU A 336 -9.16 -6.04 13.13
C LEU A 336 -8.65 -4.78 12.42
N ILE A 337 -9.45 -3.75 12.37
CA ILE A 337 -9.16 -2.52 11.64
C ILE A 337 -8.90 -1.39 12.63
N PHE A 338 -7.78 -0.73 12.44
CA PHE A 338 -7.38 0.46 13.19
C PHE A 338 -7.10 1.58 12.21
N GLY A 339 -7.57 2.79 12.48
CA GLY A 339 -7.19 3.93 11.66
C GLY A 339 -8.18 5.08 11.69
N MET A 340 -7.86 6.10 10.90
CA MET A 340 -8.77 7.20 10.68
C MET A 340 -9.88 6.77 9.71
N PRO A 341 -11.10 7.30 9.85
CA PRO A 341 -12.13 7.07 8.87
C PRO A 341 -11.66 7.63 7.50
N PHE A 342 -11.88 6.89 6.47
CA PHE A 342 -11.39 7.10 5.10
C PHE A 342 -11.79 8.45 4.49
#